data_cebcf53ac3ab3d7cee0a55f9050bb1a6
#
_entry.id   cebcf53ac3ab3d7cee0a55f9050bb1a6
#
_cell.length_a   1.000
_cell.length_b   1.000
_cell.length_c   1.000
_cell.angle_alpha   90.00
_cell.angle_beta   90.00
_cell.angle_gamma   90.00
#
_symmetry.space_group_name_H-M   'P 1'
#
loop_
_entity.id
_entity.type
_entity.pdbx_description
1 polymer ?
#
loop_
_entity_poly.entity_id
_entity_poly.type
_entity_poly.pdbx_seq_one_letter_code
_entity_poly.pdbx_strand_id
1 'polypeptide(L)'
;KYKDNLINAYDNSIRYTDNFLARLIRMLQEQDIDAAMLYTSDHGEDIFDDDRHLFLHASPVPSYYQIHVPFLIWMSDNYRKNYPDFLKNAEINRQKNISSSASFFQTMLELGGIDTPSRNDSLSVINASYTEKNRVYLNDHNEARSLNDIGMREEDFTMLQTKGIVYR
;
A
#
# COMPACT_ATOMS: atom_id res chain seq x y z
N LYS A 1 -20.92 4.70 -22.86
CA LYS A 1 -19.82 4.61 -23.86
C LYS A 1 -18.51 5.29 -23.38
N TYR A 2 -18.57 6.54 -22.86
CA TYR A 2 -17.34 7.19 -22.33
C TYR A 2 -16.90 6.58 -21.00
N LYS A 3 -17.82 6.32 -20.08
CA LYS A 3 -17.55 5.67 -18.80
C LYS A 3 -16.82 4.34 -19.00
N ASP A 4 -17.35 3.47 -19.82
CA ASP A 4 -16.78 2.14 -20.09
C ASP A 4 -15.36 2.25 -20.69
N ASN A 5 -15.12 3.23 -21.55
CA ASN A 5 -13.80 3.48 -22.13
C ASN A 5 -12.78 3.93 -21.06
N LEU A 6 -13.21 4.78 -20.10
CA LEU A 6 -12.36 5.25 -19.01
C LEU A 6 -12.02 4.11 -18.04
N ILE A 7 -13.02 3.29 -17.67
CA ILE A 7 -12.81 2.10 -16.85
C ILE A 7 -11.83 1.14 -17.54
N ASN A 8 -12.05 0.83 -18.81
CA ASN A 8 -11.15 -0.04 -19.58
C ASN A 8 -9.72 0.53 -19.68
N ALA A 9 -9.58 1.85 -19.81
CA ALA A 9 -8.26 2.50 -19.82
C ALA A 9 -7.55 2.34 -18.49
N TYR A 10 -8.27 2.52 -17.38
CA TYR A 10 -7.75 2.32 -16.03
C TYR A 10 -7.32 0.85 -15.82
N ASP A 11 -8.18 -0.11 -16.15
CA ASP A 11 -7.87 -1.55 -16.03
C ASP A 11 -6.64 -1.92 -16.86
N ASN A 12 -6.48 -1.34 -18.05
CA ASN A 12 -5.28 -1.55 -18.87
C ASN A 12 -4.03 -0.94 -18.24
N SER A 13 -4.14 0.19 -17.54
CA SER A 13 -3.00 0.77 -16.80
C SER A 13 -2.55 -0.13 -15.64
N ILE A 14 -3.49 -0.73 -14.91
CA ILE A 14 -3.20 -1.72 -13.87
C ILE A 14 -2.49 -2.95 -14.48
N ARG A 15 -3.01 -3.50 -15.59
CA ARG A 15 -2.36 -4.62 -16.29
C ARG A 15 -0.96 -4.27 -16.80
N TYR A 16 -0.75 -3.03 -17.24
CA TYR A 16 0.57 -2.57 -17.64
C TYR A 16 1.53 -2.54 -16.47
N THR A 17 1.11 -2.00 -15.34
CA THR A 17 1.90 -1.96 -14.10
C THR A 17 2.23 -3.37 -13.61
N ASP A 18 1.26 -4.28 -13.59
CA ASP A 18 1.48 -5.69 -13.24
C ASP A 18 2.53 -6.35 -14.14
N ASN A 19 2.42 -6.16 -15.45
CA ASN A 19 3.41 -6.68 -16.41
C ASN A 19 4.80 -6.08 -16.18
N PHE A 20 4.89 -4.78 -15.89
CA PHE A 20 6.14 -4.11 -15.58
C PHE A 20 6.80 -4.70 -14.32
N LEU A 21 6.05 -4.84 -13.22
CA LEU A 21 6.55 -5.45 -11.99
C LEU A 21 6.97 -6.91 -12.20
N ALA A 22 6.18 -7.69 -12.95
CA ALA A 22 6.52 -9.06 -13.27
C ALA A 22 7.82 -9.17 -14.11
N ARG A 23 8.06 -8.24 -15.01
CA ARG A 23 9.32 -8.18 -15.78
C ARG A 23 10.50 -7.80 -14.90
N LEU A 24 10.33 -6.84 -13.99
CA LEU A 24 11.36 -6.45 -13.03
C LEU A 24 11.73 -7.62 -12.11
N ILE A 25 10.74 -8.33 -11.58
CA ILE A 25 10.95 -9.52 -10.75
C ILE A 25 11.75 -10.58 -11.51
N ARG A 26 11.37 -10.91 -12.76
CA ARG A 26 12.12 -11.88 -13.57
C ARG A 26 13.57 -11.45 -13.78
N MET A 27 13.80 -10.18 -14.11
CA MET A 27 15.14 -9.64 -14.30
C MET A 27 15.99 -9.78 -13.01
N LEU A 28 15.42 -9.52 -11.84
CA LEU A 28 16.10 -9.68 -10.56
C LEU A 28 16.36 -11.16 -10.23
N GLN A 29 15.44 -12.05 -10.56
CA GLN A 29 15.61 -13.50 -10.37
C GLN A 29 16.76 -14.06 -11.21
N GLU A 30 16.94 -13.57 -12.45
CA GLU A 30 18.01 -14.00 -13.36
C GLU A 30 19.41 -13.60 -12.88
N GLN A 31 19.53 -12.61 -11.98
CA GLN A 31 20.83 -12.15 -11.47
C GLN A 31 21.41 -13.01 -10.33
N ASP A 32 20.61 -13.91 -9.75
CA ASP A 32 21.03 -14.76 -8.61
C ASP A 32 21.63 -13.98 -7.43
N ILE A 33 21.03 -12.84 -7.11
CA ILE A 33 21.47 -11.92 -6.03
C ILE A 33 20.46 -11.85 -4.90
N ASP A 34 20.90 -11.32 -3.76
CA ASP A 34 20.01 -10.88 -2.69
C ASP A 34 19.25 -9.64 -3.15
N ALA A 35 17.98 -9.81 -3.53
CA ALA A 35 17.15 -8.73 -4.00
C ALA A 35 15.79 -8.72 -3.29
N ALA A 36 15.31 -7.52 -2.99
CA ALA A 36 13.96 -7.29 -2.51
C ALA A 36 13.33 -6.13 -3.28
N MET A 37 12.02 -6.16 -3.43
CA MET A 37 11.23 -5.10 -4.04
C MET A 37 10.06 -4.76 -3.13
N LEU A 38 9.85 -3.48 -2.90
CA LEU A 38 8.67 -2.95 -2.23
C LEU A 38 7.93 -2.05 -3.21
N TYR A 39 6.64 -2.31 -3.39
CA TYR A 39 5.75 -1.53 -4.24
C TYR A 39 4.50 -1.10 -3.49
N THR A 40 4.12 0.14 -3.69
CA THR A 40 2.82 0.69 -3.27
C THR A 40 2.40 1.77 -4.26
N SER A 41 1.12 2.13 -4.25
CA SER A 41 0.64 3.37 -4.88
C SER A 41 0.60 4.48 -3.85
N ASP A 42 0.73 5.72 -4.27
CA ASP A 42 0.57 6.92 -3.44
C ASP A 42 -0.89 7.14 -3.06
N HIS A 43 -1.82 6.88 -3.98
CA HIS A 43 -3.27 6.90 -3.78
C HIS A 43 -3.96 5.91 -4.73
N GLY A 44 -5.23 5.67 -4.52
CA GLY A 44 -6.11 5.01 -5.45
C GLY A 44 -6.89 6.03 -6.28
N GLU A 45 -7.83 5.53 -7.09
CA GLU A 45 -8.64 6.34 -7.99
C GLU A 45 -10.12 5.97 -7.89
N ASP A 46 -10.99 6.96 -7.92
CA ASP A 46 -12.40 6.74 -8.23
C ASP A 46 -12.58 6.61 -9.75
N ILE A 47 -13.31 5.60 -10.17
CA ILE A 47 -13.62 5.36 -11.59
C ILE A 47 -15.12 5.12 -11.78
N PHE A 48 -15.94 5.97 -11.21
CA PHE A 48 -17.41 5.86 -11.21
C PHE A 48 -17.91 4.62 -10.44
N ASP A 49 -17.29 4.30 -9.32
CA ASP A 49 -17.54 3.06 -8.55
C ASP A 49 -18.91 3.07 -7.88
N ASP A 50 -19.43 4.24 -7.51
CA ASP A 50 -20.68 4.40 -6.80
C ASP A 50 -21.54 5.57 -7.33
N ASP A 51 -22.60 5.93 -6.61
CA ASP A 51 -23.57 6.97 -6.95
C ASP A 51 -23.00 8.40 -6.89
N ARG A 52 -21.81 8.58 -6.31
CA ARG A 52 -21.11 9.87 -6.31
C ARG A 52 -20.61 10.25 -7.70
N HIS A 53 -20.44 9.29 -8.59
CA HIS A 53 -19.90 9.47 -9.93
C HIS A 53 -18.54 10.19 -9.95
N LEU A 54 -17.73 9.98 -8.89
CA LEU A 54 -16.39 10.55 -8.80
C LEU A 54 -15.49 9.94 -9.87
N PHE A 55 -14.50 10.72 -10.30
CA PHE A 55 -13.52 10.30 -11.28
C PHE A 55 -12.14 10.84 -10.92
N LEU A 56 -11.14 9.95 -10.88
CA LEU A 56 -9.76 10.19 -10.43
C LEU A 56 -9.70 10.47 -8.91
N HIS A 57 -8.67 11.20 -8.50
CA HIS A 57 -8.39 11.57 -7.11
C HIS A 57 -8.59 13.07 -6.87
N ALA A 58 -8.11 13.57 -5.72
CA ALA A 58 -8.20 14.97 -5.32
C ALA A 58 -9.64 15.45 -5.02
N SER A 59 -10.53 14.54 -4.65
CA SER A 59 -11.79 14.94 -4.03
C SER A 59 -11.51 15.56 -2.65
N PRO A 60 -12.19 16.66 -2.29
CA PRO A 60 -12.06 17.26 -0.94
C PRO A 60 -12.37 16.27 0.19
N VAL A 61 -13.23 15.30 -0.08
CA VAL A 61 -13.53 14.17 0.79
C VAL A 61 -13.12 12.90 0.05
N PRO A 62 -12.11 12.15 0.54
CA PRO A 62 -11.68 10.94 -0.13
C PRO A 62 -12.74 9.84 -0.01
N SER A 63 -12.73 8.94 -0.98
CA SER A 63 -13.49 7.69 -0.93
C SER A 63 -12.63 6.53 -0.42
N TYR A 64 -13.26 5.41 -0.11
CA TYR A 64 -12.56 4.14 0.11
C TYR A 64 -11.59 3.83 -1.05
N TYR A 65 -12.00 4.06 -2.29
CA TYR A 65 -11.23 3.74 -3.50
C TYR A 65 -9.95 4.57 -3.63
N GLN A 66 -9.93 5.79 -3.10
CA GLN A 66 -8.73 6.64 -3.11
C GLN A 66 -7.71 6.28 -2.03
N ILE A 67 -8.15 5.72 -0.90
CA ILE A 67 -7.27 5.48 0.26
C ILE A 67 -6.83 4.01 0.42
N HIS A 68 -7.44 3.08 -0.31
CA HIS A 68 -7.09 1.67 -0.26
C HIS A 68 -6.15 1.31 -1.41
N VAL A 69 -4.87 1.20 -1.11
CA VAL A 69 -3.80 0.98 -2.08
C VAL A 69 -3.09 -0.37 -1.86
N PRO A 70 -2.48 -0.97 -2.89
CA PRO A 70 -1.67 -2.16 -2.73
C PRO A 70 -0.40 -1.88 -1.93
N PHE A 71 0.05 -2.85 -1.13
CA PHE A 71 1.34 -2.86 -0.48
C PHE A 71 1.99 -4.22 -0.71
N LEU A 72 2.95 -4.29 -1.61
CA LEU A 72 3.54 -5.54 -2.09
C LEU A 72 5.03 -5.60 -1.73
N ILE A 73 5.43 -6.70 -1.09
CA ILE A 73 6.84 -7.02 -0.84
C ILE A 73 7.17 -8.29 -1.60
N TRP A 74 8.22 -8.24 -2.40
CA TRP A 74 8.82 -9.40 -3.06
C TRP A 74 10.27 -9.55 -2.62
N MET A 75 10.71 -10.79 -2.44
CA MET A 75 12.07 -11.14 -2.06
C MET A 75 12.57 -12.28 -2.94
N SER A 76 13.81 -12.20 -3.45
CA SER A 76 14.45 -13.29 -4.17
C SER A 76 14.66 -14.53 -3.30
N ASP A 77 14.91 -15.67 -3.90
CA ASP A 77 15.17 -16.92 -3.17
C ASP A 77 16.39 -16.79 -2.27
N ASN A 78 17.45 -16.17 -2.76
CA ASN A 78 18.65 -15.89 -1.96
C ASN A 78 18.34 -14.96 -0.79
N TYR A 79 17.60 -13.88 -1.03
CA TYR A 79 17.22 -12.96 0.03
C TYR A 79 16.41 -13.65 1.14
N ARG A 80 15.42 -14.46 0.77
CA ARG A 80 14.60 -15.24 1.72
C ARG A 80 15.42 -16.25 2.52
N LYS A 81 16.43 -16.87 1.87
CA LYS A 81 17.34 -17.82 2.52
C LYS A 81 18.26 -17.11 3.52
N ASN A 82 18.78 -15.94 3.16
CA ASN A 82 19.73 -15.19 3.99
C ASN A 82 19.02 -14.40 5.11
N TYR A 83 17.74 -14.01 4.89
CA TYR A 83 16.92 -13.24 5.85
C TYR A 83 15.55 -13.92 6.11
N PRO A 84 15.54 -15.17 6.64
CA PRO A 84 14.30 -15.95 6.78
C PRO A 84 13.27 -15.29 7.71
N ASP A 85 13.73 -14.54 8.71
CA ASP A 85 12.85 -13.85 9.64
C ASP A 85 12.07 -12.71 8.98
N PHE A 86 12.61 -12.06 7.96
CA PHE A 86 11.90 -11.00 7.24
C PHE A 86 10.67 -11.53 6.53
N LEU A 87 10.80 -12.67 5.83
CA LEU A 87 9.64 -13.32 5.20
C LEU A 87 8.60 -13.74 6.23
N LYS A 88 9.04 -14.44 7.28
CA LYS A 88 8.17 -14.88 8.37
C LYS A 88 7.40 -13.74 9.01
N ASN A 89 8.08 -12.65 9.33
CA ASN A 89 7.47 -11.47 9.94
C ASN A 89 6.50 -10.78 8.96
N ALA A 90 6.86 -10.65 7.67
CA ALA A 90 5.98 -10.13 6.65
C ALA A 90 4.68 -10.94 6.53
N GLU A 91 4.76 -12.28 6.54
CA GLU A 91 3.60 -13.16 6.49
C GLU A 91 2.69 -13.03 7.73
N ILE A 92 3.26 -12.83 8.91
CA ILE A 92 2.50 -12.55 10.13
C ILE A 92 1.85 -11.17 10.05
N ASN A 93 2.65 -10.16 9.70
CA ASN A 93 2.22 -8.77 9.75
C ASN A 93 1.23 -8.40 8.64
N ARG A 94 1.21 -9.12 7.50
CA ARG A 94 0.21 -8.90 6.44
C ARG A 94 -1.25 -9.10 6.90
N GLN A 95 -1.45 -9.78 8.03
CA GLN A 95 -2.77 -9.96 8.64
C GLN A 95 -3.19 -8.74 9.48
N LYS A 96 -2.29 -7.80 9.68
CA LYS A 96 -2.51 -6.57 10.45
C LYS A 96 -2.89 -5.42 9.53
N ASN A 97 -3.33 -4.33 10.12
CA ASN A 97 -3.62 -3.09 9.39
C ASN A 97 -2.34 -2.35 9.06
N ILE A 98 -1.92 -2.40 7.80
CA ILE A 98 -0.73 -1.71 7.31
C ILE A 98 -1.15 -0.33 6.80
N SER A 99 -0.47 0.71 7.27
CA SER A 99 -0.53 2.06 6.71
C SER A 99 0.70 2.28 5.84
N SER A 100 0.51 2.41 4.52
CA SER A 100 1.61 2.57 3.57
C SER A 100 2.45 3.81 3.88
N SER A 101 1.83 4.93 4.22
CA SER A 101 2.53 6.18 4.57
C SER A 101 3.43 6.04 5.80
N ALA A 102 3.03 5.25 6.80
CA ALA A 102 3.83 5.02 8.01
C ALA A 102 4.91 3.95 7.81
N SER A 103 4.60 2.91 7.02
CA SER A 103 5.41 1.68 6.96
C SER A 103 6.37 1.61 5.78
N PHE A 104 6.10 2.31 4.68
CA PHE A 104 6.91 2.19 3.46
C PHE A 104 8.38 2.51 3.70
N PHE A 105 8.67 3.70 4.21
CA PHE A 105 10.04 4.15 4.45
C PHE A 105 10.78 3.25 5.44
N GLN A 106 10.15 2.87 6.53
CA GLN A 106 10.76 2.04 7.56
C GLN A 106 11.04 0.62 7.07
N THR A 107 10.13 0.05 6.28
CA THR A 107 10.32 -1.25 5.64
C THR A 107 11.45 -1.20 4.61
N MET A 108 11.57 -0.12 3.84
CA MET A 108 12.68 0.08 2.89
C MET A 108 14.03 0.16 3.58
N LEU A 109 14.14 0.90 4.70
CA LEU A 109 15.39 0.96 5.48
C LEU A 109 15.81 -0.41 5.95
N GLU A 110 14.87 -1.20 6.48
CA GLU A 110 15.17 -2.54 7.00
C GLU A 110 15.51 -3.53 5.88
N LEU A 111 14.77 -3.53 4.77
CA LEU A 111 15.09 -4.33 3.58
C LEU A 111 16.49 -4.02 3.03
N GLY A 112 16.91 -2.76 3.08
CA GLY A 112 18.24 -2.33 2.64
C GLY A 112 19.35 -2.53 3.69
N GLY A 113 19.03 -3.02 4.89
CA GLY A 113 20.00 -3.13 5.98
C GLY A 113 20.56 -1.78 6.45
N ILE A 114 19.78 -0.70 6.24
CA ILE A 114 20.20 0.67 6.57
C ILE A 114 19.86 0.96 8.02
N ASP A 115 20.90 1.20 8.81
CA ASP A 115 20.79 1.67 10.19
C ASP A 115 20.93 3.20 10.24
N THR A 116 19.95 3.87 10.84
CA THR A 116 19.90 5.34 10.93
C THR A 116 19.06 5.75 12.13
N PRO A 117 19.37 6.91 12.76
CA PRO A 117 18.54 7.44 13.85
C PRO A 117 17.05 7.62 13.52
N SER A 118 16.70 7.70 12.25
CA SER A 118 15.32 7.81 11.77
C SER A 118 14.61 6.46 11.61
N ARG A 119 15.32 5.34 11.76
CA ARG A 119 14.73 4.00 11.65
C ARG A 119 13.86 3.70 12.88
N ASN A 120 12.68 3.20 12.60
CA ASN A 120 11.73 2.74 13.62
C ASN A 120 11.19 1.36 13.26
N ASP A 121 11.75 0.35 13.89
CA ASP A 121 11.43 -1.07 13.65
C ASP A 121 9.95 -1.38 13.90
N SER A 122 9.29 -0.65 14.83
CA SER A 122 7.86 -0.85 15.10
C SER A 122 6.93 -0.44 13.96
N LEU A 123 7.45 0.18 12.93
CA LEU A 123 6.72 0.59 11.71
C LEU A 123 7.12 -0.23 10.48
N SER A 124 8.14 -1.08 10.58
CA SER A 124 8.55 -1.94 9.47
C SER A 124 7.72 -3.23 9.42
N VAL A 125 7.13 -3.51 8.27
CA VAL A 125 6.24 -4.68 8.08
C VAL A 125 7.01 -6.00 8.14
N ILE A 126 8.31 -5.99 7.91
CA ILE A 126 9.18 -7.17 7.99
C ILE A 126 9.81 -7.38 9.37
N ASN A 127 9.49 -6.54 10.35
CA ASN A 127 10.01 -6.62 11.70
C ASN A 127 9.05 -7.32 12.66
N ALA A 128 9.60 -8.10 13.59
CA ALA A 128 8.81 -8.79 14.61
C ALA A 128 8.13 -7.81 15.59
N SER A 129 8.67 -6.61 15.76
CA SER A 129 8.14 -5.57 16.64
C SER A 129 7.06 -4.71 15.97
N TYR A 130 6.68 -5.00 14.74
CA TYR A 130 5.66 -4.23 14.01
C TYR A 130 4.37 -4.08 14.80
N THR A 131 3.93 -2.83 14.94
CA THR A 131 2.68 -2.47 15.61
C THR A 131 1.80 -1.63 14.71
N GLU A 132 0.50 -1.92 14.73
CA GLU A 132 -0.49 -1.11 14.01
C GLU A 132 -0.54 0.30 14.57
N LYS A 133 -0.77 1.27 13.67
CA LYS A 133 -0.93 2.68 14.04
C LYS A 133 -2.32 3.16 13.63
N ASN A 134 -2.81 4.15 14.34
CA ASN A 134 -4.02 4.85 13.94
C ASN A 134 -3.83 5.42 12.53
N ARG A 135 -4.85 5.22 11.70
CA ARG A 135 -4.82 5.71 10.32
C ARG A 135 -5.11 7.20 10.30
N VAL A 136 -4.29 7.89 9.54
CA VAL A 136 -4.48 9.30 9.24
C VAL A 136 -4.46 9.49 7.73
N TYR A 137 -5.20 10.46 7.26
CA TYR A 137 -5.23 10.94 5.89
C TYR A 137 -4.56 12.32 5.82
N LEU A 138 -3.72 12.52 4.84
CA LEU A 138 -3.14 13.83 4.56
C LEU A 138 -4.09 14.57 3.62
N ASN A 139 -4.73 15.63 4.13
CA ASN A 139 -5.65 16.43 3.35
C ASN A 139 -4.90 17.37 2.37
N ASP A 140 -5.64 18.08 1.53
CA ASP A 140 -5.13 19.05 0.54
C ASP A 140 -4.43 20.28 1.16
N HIS A 141 -4.56 20.47 2.48
CA HIS A 141 -3.82 21.47 3.25
C HIS A 141 -2.55 20.91 3.91
N ASN A 142 -2.14 19.68 3.58
CA ASN A 142 -1.03 18.96 4.22
C ASN A 142 -1.19 18.76 5.73
N GLU A 143 -2.43 18.62 6.21
CA GLU A 143 -2.73 18.32 7.60
C GLU A 143 -3.10 16.84 7.75
N ALA A 144 -2.49 16.15 8.72
CA ALA A 144 -2.87 14.79 9.06
C ALA A 144 -4.19 14.81 9.84
N ARG A 145 -5.22 14.16 9.30
CA ARG A 145 -6.56 14.05 9.90
C ARG A 145 -6.94 12.58 10.10
N SER A 146 -7.70 12.32 11.15
CA SER A 146 -8.34 11.01 11.34
C SER A 146 -9.35 10.78 10.21
N LEU A 147 -9.50 9.52 9.77
CA LEU A 147 -10.51 9.17 8.78
C LEU A 147 -11.94 9.55 9.22
N ASN A 148 -12.21 9.56 10.54
CA ASN A 148 -13.50 10.00 11.07
C ASN A 148 -13.76 11.50 10.92
N ASP A 149 -12.72 12.30 10.73
CA ASP A 149 -12.79 13.77 10.73
C ASP A 149 -12.75 14.37 9.32
N ILE A 150 -12.62 13.53 8.27
CA ILE A 150 -12.48 13.99 6.87
C ILE A 150 -13.79 13.92 6.08
N GLY A 151 -14.89 13.51 6.71
CA GLY A 151 -16.21 13.52 6.10
C GLY A 151 -16.51 12.35 5.15
N MET A 152 -15.78 11.26 5.24
CA MET A 152 -16.07 10.03 4.48
C MET A 152 -17.50 9.56 4.74
N ARG A 153 -18.12 8.91 3.75
CA ARG A 153 -19.46 8.36 3.88
C ARG A 153 -19.46 7.05 4.67
N GLU A 154 -20.62 6.69 5.22
CA GLU A 154 -20.82 5.42 5.94
C GLU A 154 -20.51 4.20 5.06
N GLU A 155 -20.81 4.28 3.77
CA GLU A 155 -20.50 3.24 2.79
C GLU A 155 -19.00 2.99 2.67
N ASP A 156 -18.18 4.04 2.70
CA ASP A 156 -16.71 3.93 2.66
C ASP A 156 -16.20 3.20 3.91
N PHE A 157 -16.75 3.52 5.09
CA PHE A 157 -16.41 2.81 6.33
C PHE A 157 -16.87 1.35 6.30
N THR A 158 -18.03 1.08 5.72
CA THR A 158 -18.55 -0.29 5.52
C THR A 158 -17.60 -1.10 4.62
N MET A 159 -17.07 -0.49 3.55
CA MET A 159 -16.09 -1.13 2.67
C MET A 159 -14.79 -1.43 3.44
N LEU A 160 -14.27 -0.49 4.24
CA LEU A 160 -13.10 -0.71 5.09
C LEU A 160 -13.31 -1.90 6.05
N GLN A 161 -14.44 -1.94 6.74
CA GLN A 161 -14.81 -3.03 7.66
C GLN A 161 -14.90 -4.39 6.94
N THR A 162 -15.53 -4.43 5.77
CA THR A 162 -15.68 -5.65 4.96
C THR A 162 -14.30 -6.22 4.56
N LYS A 163 -13.30 -5.37 4.40
CA LYS A 163 -11.91 -5.75 4.14
C LYS A 163 -11.10 -6.03 5.39
N GLY A 164 -11.71 -5.98 6.58
CA GLY A 164 -11.02 -6.16 7.85
C GLY A 164 -10.09 -5.00 8.22
N ILE A 165 -10.28 -3.83 7.60
CA ILE A 165 -9.45 -2.66 7.85
C ILE A 165 -9.97 -1.91 9.08
N VAL A 166 -9.15 -1.84 10.11
CA VAL A 166 -9.43 -1.03 11.30
C VAL A 166 -8.99 0.42 11.04
N TYR A 167 -9.87 1.37 11.28
CA TYR A 167 -9.63 2.79 11.02
C TYR A 167 -9.78 3.69 12.27
N ARG A 168 -9.95 3.07 13.42
CA ARG A 168 -10.05 3.76 14.74
C ARG A 168 -8.69 3.84 15.40
#